data_5af6849e0540c76f6b8d1b0d50e3773d
#
_entry.id   5af6849e0540c76f6b8d1b0d50e3773d
#
_cell.length_a   1.000
_cell.length_b   1.000
_cell.length_c   1.000
_cell.angle_alpha   90.00
_cell.angle_beta   90.00
_cell.angle_gamma   90.00
#
_symmetry.space_group_name_H-M   'P 1'
#
loop_
_entity.id
_entity.type
_entity.pdbx_description
1 polymer ?
#
loop_
_entity_poly.entity_id
_entity_poly.type
_entity_poly.pdbx_seq_one_letter_code
_entity_poly.pdbx_strand_id
1 'polypeptide(L)'
;MIVVLNLFDIVSGKEKDYAEYLRRVQPILDRHRAQVLLYGLTRMIYMGSCNQQYCGLIAYEDLDSLRSLSHDPDFMAIRPLRDNSTANYVLTAIEGFPTMNDAVVHLENGGK
;
A
#
# COMPACT_ATOMS: atom_id res chain seq x y z
N MET A 1 -5.75 13.06 -3.23
CA MET A 1 -5.11 12.07 -2.37
C MET A 1 -4.91 10.77 -3.14
N ILE A 2 -3.74 10.21 -3.06
CA ILE A 2 -3.43 8.91 -3.64
C ILE A 2 -3.34 7.88 -2.52
N VAL A 3 -4.06 6.78 -2.65
CA VAL A 3 -3.98 5.66 -1.70
C VAL A 3 -3.36 4.47 -2.41
N VAL A 4 -2.29 3.95 -1.85
CA VAL A 4 -1.64 2.75 -2.37
C VAL A 4 -2.23 1.54 -1.66
N LEU A 5 -2.81 0.65 -2.44
CA LEU A 5 -3.32 -0.64 -1.97
C LEU A 5 -2.21 -1.67 -2.10
N ASN A 6 -1.93 -2.34 -1.01
CA ASN A 6 -0.98 -3.45 -0.96
C ASN A 6 -1.74 -4.71 -0.57
N LEU A 7 -1.64 -5.77 -1.39
CA LEU A 7 -2.12 -7.10 -1.06
C LEU A 7 -0.96 -8.06 -1.21
N PHE A 8 -0.74 -8.93 -0.24
CA PHE A 8 0.43 -9.81 -0.29
C PHE A 8 0.32 -10.96 0.70
N ASP A 9 1.18 -11.95 0.48
CA ASP A 9 1.42 -13.03 1.43
C ASP A 9 2.83 -12.87 2.00
N ILE A 10 3.05 -13.37 3.21
CA ILE A 10 4.38 -13.45 3.79
C ILE A 10 4.89 -14.88 3.60
N VAL A 11 6.08 -15.01 3.05
CA VAL A 11 6.73 -16.31 2.84
C VAL A 11 7.01 -16.96 4.18
N SER A 12 6.58 -18.21 4.33
CA SER A 12 6.80 -18.98 5.55
C SER A 12 8.28 -19.03 5.90
N GLY A 13 8.61 -18.68 7.14
CA GLY A 13 9.99 -18.60 7.60
C GLY A 13 10.64 -17.24 7.42
N LYS A 14 9.97 -16.31 6.77
CA LYS A 14 10.49 -14.95 6.47
C LYS A 14 9.81 -13.86 7.27
N GLU A 15 9.01 -14.21 8.26
CA GLU A 15 8.22 -13.25 9.05
C GLU A 15 9.11 -12.24 9.77
N LYS A 16 10.27 -12.65 10.25
CA LYS A 16 11.21 -11.75 10.93
C LYS A 16 11.82 -10.73 10.00
N ASP A 17 12.12 -11.14 8.75
CA ASP A 17 12.67 -10.24 7.74
C ASP A 17 11.63 -9.19 7.38
N TYR A 18 10.37 -9.59 7.21
CA TYR A 18 9.31 -8.64 6.92
C TYR A 18 9.04 -7.70 8.08
N ALA A 19 9.07 -8.19 9.31
CA ALA A 19 8.95 -7.36 10.51
C ALA A 19 10.06 -6.31 10.56
N GLU A 20 11.30 -6.67 10.18
CA GLU A 20 12.40 -5.73 10.12
C GLU A 20 12.18 -4.67 9.05
N TYR A 21 11.64 -5.06 7.88
CA TYR A 21 11.24 -4.11 6.86
C TYR A 21 10.24 -3.09 7.42
N LEU A 22 9.21 -3.54 8.14
CA LEU A 22 8.20 -2.65 8.71
C LEU A 22 8.80 -1.67 9.72
N ARG A 23 9.72 -2.11 10.55
CA ARG A 23 10.39 -1.22 11.50
C ARG A 23 11.18 -0.13 10.78
N ARG A 24 11.84 -0.46 9.68
CA ARG A 24 12.69 0.46 8.94
C ARG A 24 11.92 1.37 8.00
N VAL A 25 10.78 0.92 7.47
CA VAL A 25 10.01 1.73 6.53
C VAL A 25 9.22 2.84 7.23
N GLN A 26 8.84 2.66 8.49
CA GLN A 26 8.00 3.64 9.18
C GLN A 26 8.61 5.04 9.22
N PRO A 27 9.91 5.24 9.61
CA PRO A 27 10.49 6.57 9.57
C PRO A 27 10.55 7.17 8.17
N ILE A 28 10.70 6.33 7.15
CA ILE A 28 10.74 6.79 5.76
C ILE A 28 9.37 7.26 5.33
N LEU A 29 8.31 6.52 5.67
CA LEU A 29 6.93 6.94 5.43
C LEU A 29 6.64 8.29 6.10
N ASP A 30 7.04 8.43 7.35
CA ASP A 30 6.84 9.68 8.10
C ASP A 30 7.53 10.86 7.43
N ARG A 31 8.75 10.66 6.95
CA ARG A 31 9.54 11.69 6.28
C ARG A 31 8.88 12.17 4.98
N HIS A 32 8.19 11.27 4.29
CA HIS A 32 7.47 11.58 3.05
C HIS A 32 5.99 11.93 3.29
N ARG A 33 5.59 12.12 4.56
CA ARG A 33 4.22 12.45 4.95
C ARG A 33 3.19 11.42 4.48
N ALA A 34 3.62 10.18 4.31
CA ALA A 34 2.72 9.08 4.02
C ALA A 34 2.01 8.66 5.30
N GLN A 35 0.74 8.31 5.17
CA GLN A 35 -0.09 7.92 6.30
C GLN A 35 -0.59 6.50 6.13
N VAL A 36 -0.31 5.64 7.08
CA VAL A 36 -0.86 4.28 7.09
C VAL A 36 -2.31 4.37 7.55
N LEU A 37 -3.24 4.13 6.63
CA LEU A 37 -4.67 4.15 6.92
C LEU A 37 -5.15 2.83 7.49
N LEU A 38 -4.58 1.73 7.01
CA LEU A 38 -4.94 0.39 7.42
C LEU A 38 -3.77 -0.54 7.15
N TYR A 39 -3.54 -1.47 8.07
CA TYR A 39 -2.58 -2.54 7.88
C TYR A 39 -3.07 -3.75 8.65
N GLY A 40 -3.36 -4.85 7.97
CA GLY A 40 -3.97 -5.95 8.67
C GLY A 40 -4.08 -7.25 7.88
N LEU A 41 -4.84 -8.15 8.45
CA LEU A 41 -5.05 -9.51 7.95
C LEU A 41 -6.42 -9.62 7.27
N THR A 42 -6.46 -10.33 6.15
CA THR A 42 -7.72 -10.73 5.53
C THR A 42 -8.35 -11.79 6.42
N ARG A 43 -9.58 -11.55 6.87
CA ARG A 43 -10.31 -12.47 7.75
C ARG A 43 -11.38 -13.26 7.01
N MET A 44 -12.08 -12.61 6.08
CA MET A 44 -13.22 -13.22 5.42
C MET A 44 -13.43 -12.58 4.05
N ILE A 45 -13.75 -13.40 3.07
CA ILE A 45 -14.10 -12.93 1.74
C ILE A 45 -15.62 -13.04 1.62
N TYR A 46 -16.29 -11.88 1.54
CA TYR A 46 -17.75 -11.87 1.39
C TYR A 46 -18.18 -12.13 -0.05
N MET A 47 -17.37 -11.67 -1.01
CA MET A 47 -17.73 -11.73 -2.42
C MET A 47 -16.46 -11.73 -3.27
N GLY A 48 -16.46 -12.52 -4.33
CA GLY A 48 -15.31 -12.61 -5.23
C GLY A 48 -14.20 -13.47 -4.66
N SER A 49 -12.98 -13.27 -5.15
CA SER A 49 -11.81 -14.02 -4.70
C SER A 49 -10.67 -13.08 -4.34
N CYS A 50 -10.00 -13.39 -3.25
CA CYS A 50 -8.79 -12.71 -2.82
C CYS A 50 -7.93 -13.74 -2.11
N ASN A 51 -6.77 -14.05 -2.66
CA ASN A 51 -5.92 -15.11 -2.13
C ASN A 51 -4.85 -14.60 -1.16
N GLN A 52 -4.64 -13.28 -1.09
CA GLN A 52 -3.62 -12.71 -0.24
C GLN A 52 -4.08 -12.61 1.21
N GLN A 53 -3.17 -12.89 2.13
CA GLN A 53 -3.43 -12.90 3.57
C GLN A 53 -3.37 -11.53 4.22
N TYR A 54 -2.60 -10.60 3.63
CA TYR A 54 -2.32 -9.29 4.23
C TYR A 54 -2.74 -8.17 3.31
N CYS A 55 -3.15 -7.06 3.91
CA CYS A 55 -3.59 -5.86 3.21
C CYS A 55 -3.01 -4.62 3.89
N GLY A 56 -2.58 -3.66 3.09
CA GLY A 56 -2.16 -2.36 3.58
C GLY A 56 -2.71 -1.26 2.70
N LEU A 57 -3.16 -0.17 3.31
CA LEU A 57 -3.57 1.05 2.63
C LEU A 57 -2.71 2.19 3.15
N ILE A 58 -1.96 2.83 2.27
CA ILE A 58 -1.07 3.93 2.62
C ILE A 58 -1.43 5.13 1.77
N ALA A 59 -1.77 6.24 2.42
CA ALA A 59 -2.15 7.47 1.75
C ALA A 59 -0.94 8.37 1.52
N TYR A 60 -0.88 8.99 0.35
CA TYR A 60 0.10 9.99 -0.05
C TYR A 60 -0.63 11.25 -0.48
N GLU A 61 0.01 12.41 -0.33
CA GLU A 61 -0.59 13.69 -0.74
C GLU A 61 -0.91 13.68 -2.25
N ASP A 62 0.04 13.17 -3.05
CA ASP A 62 -0.06 13.13 -4.51
C ASP A 62 0.88 12.07 -5.07
N LEU A 63 0.88 11.92 -6.40
CA LEU A 63 1.76 10.96 -7.09
C LEU A 63 3.24 11.32 -6.94
N ASP A 64 3.56 12.61 -6.84
CA ASP A 64 4.96 13.03 -6.69
C ASP A 64 5.52 12.60 -5.34
N SER A 65 4.72 12.65 -4.29
CA SER A 65 5.10 12.14 -2.96
C SER A 65 5.40 10.64 -3.00
N LEU A 66 4.55 9.88 -3.70
CA LEU A 66 4.75 8.45 -3.89
C LEU A 66 6.04 8.17 -4.67
N ARG A 67 6.26 8.90 -5.76
CA ARG A 67 7.49 8.75 -6.55
C ARG A 67 8.73 9.10 -5.74
N SER A 68 8.68 10.17 -4.95
CA SER A 68 9.78 10.58 -4.09
C SER A 68 10.16 9.48 -3.10
N LEU A 69 9.16 8.85 -2.48
CA LEU A 69 9.41 7.72 -1.56
C LEU A 69 10.06 6.56 -2.32
N SER A 70 9.54 6.22 -3.49
CA SER A 70 10.01 5.09 -4.28
C SER A 70 11.48 5.24 -4.70
N HIS A 71 11.95 6.47 -4.86
CA HIS A 71 13.33 6.76 -5.25
C HIS A 71 14.22 7.17 -4.07
N ASP A 72 13.68 7.19 -2.85
CA ASP A 72 14.45 7.49 -1.65
C ASP A 72 15.53 6.41 -1.47
N PRO A 73 16.82 6.78 -1.35
CA PRO A 73 17.89 5.79 -1.20
C PRO A 73 17.72 4.88 0.01
N ASP A 74 17.17 5.39 1.11
CA ASP A 74 16.91 4.60 2.31
C ASP A 74 15.83 3.55 2.06
N PHE A 75 14.78 3.93 1.31
CA PHE A 75 13.75 2.97 0.91
C PHE A 75 14.32 1.90 -0.02
N MET A 76 15.10 2.31 -1.01
CA MET A 76 15.71 1.38 -1.96
C MET A 76 16.62 0.39 -1.25
N ALA A 77 17.28 0.81 -0.17
CA ALA A 77 18.17 -0.06 0.60
C ALA A 77 17.42 -1.16 1.36
N ILE A 78 16.19 -0.90 1.81
CA ILE A 78 15.40 -1.88 2.58
C ILE A 78 14.41 -2.66 1.72
N ARG A 79 14.16 -2.23 0.50
CA ARG A 79 13.20 -2.89 -0.39
C ARG A 79 13.45 -4.38 -0.57
N PRO A 80 14.70 -4.87 -0.66
CA PRO A 80 14.96 -6.30 -0.74
C PRO A 80 14.42 -7.11 0.44
N LEU A 81 14.33 -6.54 1.64
CA LEU A 81 13.70 -7.21 2.79
C LEU A 81 12.23 -7.52 2.50
N ARG A 82 11.51 -6.55 1.90
CA ARG A 82 10.12 -6.75 1.50
C ARG A 82 10.04 -7.76 0.36
N ASP A 83 10.81 -7.57 -0.69
CA ASP A 83 10.70 -8.38 -1.90
C ASP A 83 11.04 -9.84 -1.65
N ASN A 84 12.00 -10.11 -0.76
CA ASN A 84 12.45 -11.48 -0.45
C ASN A 84 11.56 -12.18 0.60
N SER A 85 10.71 -11.44 1.30
CA SER A 85 9.86 -11.98 2.37
C SER A 85 8.38 -12.06 2.00
N THR A 86 8.00 -11.55 0.84
CA THR A 86 6.60 -11.52 0.39
C THR A 86 6.41 -12.28 -0.92
N ALA A 87 5.16 -12.69 -1.17
CA ALA A 87 4.75 -13.35 -2.39
C ALA A 87 3.37 -12.86 -2.81
N ASN A 88 3.03 -13.05 -4.08
CA ASN A 88 1.73 -12.70 -4.65
C ASN A 88 1.37 -11.23 -4.41
N TYR A 89 2.35 -10.35 -4.54
CA TYR A 89 2.22 -8.94 -4.19
C TYR A 89 1.45 -8.16 -5.26
N VAL A 90 0.40 -7.47 -4.83
CA VAL A 90 -0.33 -6.51 -5.66
C VAL A 90 -0.09 -5.13 -5.05
N LEU A 91 0.39 -4.21 -5.89
CA LEU A 91 0.67 -2.83 -5.50
C LEU A 91 -0.03 -1.93 -6.51
N THR A 92 -1.02 -1.18 -6.07
CA THR A 92 -1.86 -0.35 -6.93
C THR A 92 -2.06 1.03 -6.32
N ALA A 93 -1.88 2.07 -7.12
CA ALA A 93 -2.16 3.44 -6.72
C ALA A 93 -3.59 3.80 -7.15
N ILE A 94 -4.37 4.28 -6.19
CA ILE A 94 -5.78 4.60 -6.36
C ILE A 94 -5.96 6.09 -6.09
N GLU A 95 -6.60 6.80 -7.01
CA GLU A 95 -7.01 8.17 -6.79
C GLU A 95 -8.30 8.18 -5.99
N GLY A 96 -8.26 8.76 -4.78
CA GLY A 96 -9.41 8.78 -3.89
C GLY A 96 -10.36 9.92 -4.19
N PHE A 97 -11.65 9.63 -4.12
CA PHE A 97 -12.69 10.67 -4.10
C PHE A 97 -12.88 11.13 -2.65
N PRO A 98 -12.91 12.45 -2.38
CA PRO A 98 -13.12 12.94 -1.02
C PRO A 98 -14.46 12.49 -0.42
N THR A 99 -15.52 12.39 -1.25
CA THR A 99 -16.84 11.97 -0.82
C THR A 99 -17.49 11.05 -1.87
N MET A 100 -18.53 10.35 -1.47
CA MET A 100 -19.32 9.55 -2.41
C MET A 100 -19.97 10.44 -3.47
N ASN A 101 -20.34 11.69 -3.11
CA ASN A 101 -20.91 12.61 -4.07
C ASN A 101 -19.91 12.98 -5.18
N ASP A 102 -18.63 13.11 -4.85
CA ASP A 102 -17.59 13.33 -5.86
C ASP A 102 -17.52 12.16 -6.83
N ALA A 103 -17.66 10.94 -6.33
CA ALA A 103 -17.73 9.75 -7.18
C ALA A 103 -18.98 9.76 -8.07
N VAL A 104 -20.13 10.18 -7.52
CA VAL A 104 -21.38 10.31 -8.30
C VAL A 104 -21.17 11.29 -9.47
N VAL A 105 -20.63 12.47 -9.19
CA VAL A 105 -20.37 13.48 -10.22
C VAL A 105 -19.43 12.93 -11.30
N HIS A 106 -18.36 12.26 -10.89
CA HIS A 106 -17.42 11.63 -11.82
C HIS A 106 -18.12 10.63 -12.74
N LEU A 107 -18.95 9.77 -12.18
CA LEU A 107 -19.66 8.74 -12.94
C LEU A 107 -20.71 9.34 -13.86
N GLU A 108 -21.45 10.35 -13.39
CA GLU A 108 -22.44 11.04 -14.22
C GLU A 108 -21.84 11.81 -15.40
N ASN A 109 -20.56 12.20 -15.27
CA ASN A 109 -19.79 12.84 -16.36
C ASN A 109 -19.06 11.82 -17.24
N GLY A 110 -19.43 10.55 -17.18
CA GLY A 110 -18.91 9.50 -18.08
C GLY A 110 -17.78 8.67 -17.47
N GLY A 111 -17.43 8.89 -16.22
CA GLY A 111 -16.41 8.06 -15.54
C GLY A 111 -14.99 8.29 -16.03
N LYS A 112 -14.66 9.52 -16.48
CA LYS A 112 -13.32 9.80 -17.06
C LYS A 112 -12.55 10.85 -16.30
#